data_1d2831adbf59ea0da8369f2cfdec1006
#
_entry.id   1d2831adbf59ea0da8369f2cfdec1006
#
_cell.length_a   1.000
_cell.length_b   1.000
_cell.length_c   1.000
_cell.angle_alpha   90.00
_cell.angle_beta   90.00
_cell.angle_gamma   90.00
#
_symmetry.space_group_name_H-M   'P 1'
#
loop_
_entity.id
_entity.type
_entity.pdbx_description
1 polymer ?
#
loop_
_entity_poly.entity_id
_entity_poly.type
_entity_poly.pdbx_seq_one_letter_code
_entity_poly.pdbx_strand_id
1 'polypeptide(L)'
;KTGKTGDDFVITENGRKFWVNLDKYLDTGLFLDHRNTRKKVGDTAEGERFLNLFSYTGSFTVYAATGGAVSSETVDLSNTYLEWAKRNFELNGIDLEQHKIVRADVFQYLQNAADEGKKFDLIVMDPPSFSNSKKMLDILDIQCDHKKLIDGAMSLLASDGILYFSNNLRSFVLDDSIAEQYAVKDVSKQSVPDDFRNKKIHQCWEIKHK
;
A
#
# COMPACT_ATOMS: atom_id res chain seq x y z
N LYS A 1 14.99 -21.59 22.44
CA LYS A 1 13.66 -20.93 22.45
C LYS A 1 13.55 -20.09 23.71
N THR A 2 13.92 -18.82 23.65
CA THR A 2 13.74 -17.86 24.74
C THR A 2 13.50 -16.48 24.14
N GLY A 3 12.49 -16.33 23.30
CA GLY A 3 11.86 -15.06 23.07
C GLY A 3 10.88 -14.82 24.20
N LYS A 4 10.96 -13.70 24.89
CA LYS A 4 9.89 -13.25 25.78
C LYS A 4 8.65 -13.06 24.91
N THR A 5 7.56 -13.73 25.26
CA THR A 5 6.24 -13.52 24.63
C THR A 5 5.89 -12.05 24.69
N GLY A 6 5.53 -11.46 23.52
CA GLY A 6 5.04 -10.09 23.43
C GLY A 6 6.04 -9.01 22.99
N ASP A 7 7.29 -9.35 22.73
CA ASP A 7 8.29 -8.37 22.30
C ASP A 7 8.28 -8.20 20.77
N ASP A 8 8.46 -6.95 20.29
CA ASP A 8 8.73 -6.64 18.90
C ASP A 8 10.13 -7.14 18.53
N PHE A 9 10.30 -7.68 17.34
CA PHE A 9 11.60 -8.06 16.79
C PHE A 9 11.75 -7.65 15.34
N VAL A 10 12.98 -7.62 14.86
CA VAL A 10 13.30 -7.21 13.49
C VAL A 10 13.46 -8.43 12.61
N ILE A 11 12.78 -8.40 11.45
CA ILE A 11 13.03 -9.35 10.36
C ILE A 11 13.64 -8.61 9.16
N THR A 12 14.24 -9.38 8.26
CA THR A 12 14.79 -8.85 7.00
C THR A 12 14.09 -9.50 5.82
N GLU A 13 13.62 -8.68 4.87
CA GLU A 13 13.05 -9.11 3.59
C GLU A 13 13.74 -8.36 2.46
N ASN A 14 14.42 -9.09 1.55
CA ASN A 14 15.16 -8.51 0.42
C ASN A 14 16.13 -7.36 0.83
N GLY A 15 16.82 -7.52 1.97
CA GLY A 15 17.75 -6.52 2.50
C GLY A 15 17.12 -5.36 3.29
N ARG A 16 15.78 -5.23 3.33
CA ARG A 16 15.04 -4.23 4.10
C ARG A 16 14.63 -4.82 5.45
N LYS A 17 14.62 -3.97 6.48
CA LYS A 17 14.33 -4.39 7.85
C LYS A 17 12.92 -3.94 8.26
N PHE A 18 12.22 -4.80 9.00
CA PHE A 18 10.86 -4.52 9.47
C PHE A 18 10.68 -4.95 10.91
N TRP A 19 10.06 -4.10 11.70
CA TRP A 19 9.54 -4.48 13.00
C TRP A 19 8.32 -5.37 12.83
N VAL A 20 8.28 -6.50 13.52
CA VAL A 20 7.15 -7.42 13.56
C VAL A 20 6.83 -7.83 14.99
N ASN A 21 5.56 -8.18 15.22
CA ASN A 21 5.07 -8.67 16.50
C ASN A 21 4.09 -9.82 16.23
N LEU A 22 4.32 -10.98 16.86
CA LEU A 22 3.51 -12.18 16.64
C LEU A 22 2.46 -12.41 17.73
N ASP A 23 2.45 -11.60 18.78
CA ASP A 23 1.64 -11.88 19.98
C ASP A 23 0.60 -10.80 20.28
N LYS A 24 0.92 -9.52 20.05
CA LYS A 24 0.08 -8.37 20.50
C LYS A 24 -0.99 -7.96 19.50
N TYR A 25 -0.77 -8.25 18.21
CA TYR A 25 -1.62 -7.78 17.13
C TYR A 25 -2.10 -8.96 16.29
N LEU A 26 -3.30 -8.85 15.74
CA LEU A 26 -3.84 -9.83 14.82
C LEU A 26 -2.97 -9.93 13.56
N ASP A 27 -2.56 -8.76 13.06
CA ASP A 27 -1.66 -8.63 11.91
C ASP A 27 -0.23 -8.39 12.41
N THR A 28 0.72 -9.16 11.90
CA THR A 28 2.08 -9.26 12.44
C THR A 28 3.00 -8.08 12.12
N GLY A 29 2.54 -7.10 11.34
CA GLY A 29 3.32 -5.94 10.91
C GLY A 29 3.89 -6.06 9.49
N LEU A 30 3.81 -7.21 8.84
CA LEU A 30 4.21 -7.39 7.45
C LEU A 30 3.36 -8.49 6.78
N PHE A 31 2.65 -8.14 5.71
CA PHE A 31 1.91 -9.08 4.88
C PHE A 31 2.84 -9.76 3.88
N LEU A 32 3.19 -11.01 4.14
CA LEU A 32 4.21 -11.75 3.38
C LEU A 32 3.77 -12.08 1.94
N ASP A 33 2.48 -12.15 1.70
CA ASP A 33 1.89 -12.41 0.38
C ASP A 33 2.14 -11.26 -0.62
N HIS A 34 2.39 -10.03 -0.15
CA HIS A 34 2.76 -8.89 -0.97
C HIS A 34 4.26 -8.74 -1.23
N ARG A 35 5.09 -9.71 -0.85
CA ARG A 35 6.56 -9.63 -1.00
C ARG A 35 7.00 -9.36 -2.44
N ASN A 36 6.36 -10.01 -3.42
CA ASN A 36 6.69 -9.83 -4.84
C ASN A 36 6.28 -8.43 -5.32
N THR A 37 5.09 -7.96 -4.93
CA THR A 37 4.62 -6.61 -5.29
C THR A 37 5.49 -5.54 -4.66
N ARG A 38 5.87 -5.69 -3.38
CA ARG A 38 6.81 -4.77 -2.72
C ARG A 38 8.15 -4.73 -3.46
N LYS A 39 8.69 -5.90 -3.82
CA LYS A 39 9.95 -5.95 -4.59
C LYS A 39 9.82 -5.21 -5.91
N LYS A 40 8.76 -5.44 -6.65
CA LYS A 40 8.50 -4.77 -7.94
C LYS A 40 8.39 -3.26 -7.78
N VAL A 41 7.66 -2.78 -6.77
CA VAL A 41 7.59 -1.36 -6.42
C VAL A 41 8.98 -0.78 -6.16
N GLY A 42 9.81 -1.46 -5.34
CA GLY A 42 11.18 -1.01 -5.08
C GLY A 42 12.07 -0.99 -6.32
N ASP A 43 11.93 -1.99 -7.20
CA ASP A 43 12.73 -2.10 -8.44
C ASP A 43 12.37 -1.01 -9.48
N THR A 44 11.19 -0.38 -9.37
CA THR A 44 10.69 0.64 -10.33
C THR A 44 10.59 2.03 -9.73
N ALA A 45 11.02 2.23 -8.48
CA ALA A 45 10.79 3.47 -7.75
C ALA A 45 11.87 4.55 -7.97
N GLU A 46 12.99 4.24 -8.64
CA GLU A 46 14.09 5.19 -8.82
C GLU A 46 13.63 6.44 -9.58
N GLY A 47 13.78 7.60 -8.96
CA GLY A 47 13.39 8.89 -9.52
C GLY A 47 11.90 9.22 -9.37
N GLU A 48 11.08 8.30 -8.87
CA GLU A 48 9.62 8.43 -8.86
C GLU A 48 9.10 9.10 -7.58
N ARG A 49 7.96 9.79 -7.71
CA ARG A 49 7.14 10.28 -6.58
C ARG A 49 6.15 9.17 -6.22
N PHE A 50 6.23 8.68 -5.01
CA PHE A 50 5.46 7.50 -4.58
C PHE A 50 4.31 7.87 -3.63
N LEU A 51 3.15 7.25 -3.82
CA LEU A 51 2.00 7.35 -2.91
C LEU A 51 1.60 5.95 -2.43
N ASN A 52 1.48 5.82 -1.10
CA ASN A 52 1.04 4.60 -0.44
C ASN A 52 -0.28 4.86 0.32
N LEU A 53 -1.37 4.33 -0.18
CA LEU A 53 -2.72 4.48 0.39
C LEU A 53 -3.12 3.20 1.14
N PHE A 54 -3.77 3.34 2.30
CA PHE A 54 -4.01 2.25 3.24
C PHE A 54 -2.70 1.59 3.64
N SER A 55 -1.74 2.41 4.03
CA SER A 55 -0.34 2.05 4.06
C SER A 55 0.06 1.05 5.15
N TYR A 56 -0.81 0.82 6.14
CA TYR A 56 -0.53 -0.04 7.27
C TYR A 56 0.80 0.36 7.93
N THR A 57 1.78 -0.53 8.01
CA THR A 57 3.10 -0.28 8.60
C THR A 57 4.11 0.35 7.61
N GLY A 58 3.67 0.84 6.47
CA GLY A 58 4.50 1.54 5.49
C GLY A 58 5.47 0.64 4.72
N SER A 59 5.26 -0.66 4.67
CA SER A 59 6.21 -1.60 4.08
C SER A 59 6.47 -1.36 2.59
N PHE A 60 5.46 -0.95 1.81
CA PHE A 60 5.64 -0.55 0.41
C PHE A 60 6.49 0.71 0.30
N THR A 61 6.30 1.68 1.19
CA THR A 61 7.11 2.91 1.21
C THR A 61 8.57 2.62 1.54
N VAL A 62 8.84 1.67 2.45
CA VAL A 62 10.23 1.24 2.72
C VAL A 62 10.88 0.73 1.43
N TYR A 63 10.18 -0.06 0.62
CA TYR A 63 10.70 -0.54 -0.66
C TYR A 63 10.90 0.58 -1.67
N ALA A 64 9.92 1.49 -1.81
CA ALA A 64 10.01 2.62 -2.73
C ALA A 64 11.16 3.57 -2.36
N ALA A 65 11.25 3.99 -1.10
CA ALA A 65 12.29 4.91 -0.63
C ALA A 65 13.70 4.31 -0.77
N THR A 66 13.89 3.05 -0.36
CA THR A 66 15.19 2.36 -0.53
C THR A 66 15.46 1.94 -1.97
N GLY A 67 14.48 1.99 -2.86
CA GLY A 67 14.57 1.79 -4.29
C GLY A 67 14.85 3.07 -5.09
N GLY A 68 15.00 4.22 -4.40
CA GLY A 68 15.38 5.48 -5.03
C GLY A 68 14.22 6.44 -5.33
N ALA A 69 13.03 6.22 -4.76
CA ALA A 69 11.94 7.21 -4.86
C ALA A 69 12.40 8.58 -4.33
N VAL A 70 12.15 9.64 -5.09
CA VAL A 70 12.58 11.00 -4.72
C VAL A 70 11.74 11.60 -3.60
N SER A 71 10.50 11.15 -3.48
CA SER A 71 9.61 11.53 -2.38
C SER A 71 8.49 10.51 -2.23
N SER A 72 7.85 10.49 -1.06
CA SER A 72 6.64 9.71 -0.87
C SER A 72 5.68 10.32 0.13
N GLU A 73 4.40 9.98 -0.02
CA GLU A 73 3.38 10.18 1.01
C GLU A 73 2.79 8.82 1.41
N THR A 74 2.81 8.54 2.72
CA THR A 74 2.36 7.28 3.33
C THR A 74 1.12 7.57 4.14
N VAL A 75 -0.05 7.15 3.63
CA VAL A 75 -1.36 7.58 4.13
C VAL A 75 -2.08 6.42 4.80
N ASP A 76 -2.48 6.61 6.05
CA ASP A 76 -3.33 5.69 6.80
C ASP A 76 -4.17 6.47 7.84
N LEU A 77 -5.28 5.91 8.25
CA LEU A 77 -6.14 6.49 9.29
C LEU A 77 -5.65 6.13 10.71
N SER A 78 -4.94 5.01 10.86
CA SER A 78 -4.51 4.46 12.13
C SER A 78 -3.21 5.08 12.62
N ASN A 79 -3.27 5.85 13.70
CA ASN A 79 -2.08 6.38 14.35
C ASN A 79 -1.09 5.27 14.76
N THR A 80 -1.61 4.15 15.25
CA THR A 80 -0.78 3.00 15.66
C THR A 80 0.04 2.44 14.50
N TYR A 81 -0.56 2.31 13.33
CA TYR A 81 0.13 1.81 12.14
C TYR A 81 1.11 2.83 11.58
N LEU A 82 0.79 4.11 11.62
CA LEU A 82 1.71 5.18 11.20
C LEU A 82 2.92 5.32 12.12
N GLU A 83 2.76 5.17 13.43
CA GLU A 83 3.90 5.08 14.35
C GLU A 83 4.78 3.85 14.07
N TRP A 84 4.16 2.74 13.67
CA TRP A 84 4.92 1.56 13.24
C TRP A 84 5.63 1.80 11.91
N ALA A 85 4.99 2.47 10.95
CA ALA A 85 5.61 2.88 9.71
C ALA A 85 6.84 3.77 9.96
N LYS A 86 6.71 4.76 10.86
CA LYS A 86 7.83 5.61 11.28
C LYS A 86 9.02 4.80 11.80
N ARG A 87 8.77 3.84 12.69
CA ARG A 87 9.81 2.94 13.21
C ARG A 87 10.48 2.11 12.08
N ASN A 88 9.70 1.66 11.09
CA ASN A 88 10.24 0.97 9.92
C ASN A 88 11.11 1.89 9.06
N PHE A 89 10.72 3.17 8.91
CA PHE A 89 11.50 4.17 8.16
C PHE A 89 12.83 4.45 8.88
N GLU A 90 12.80 4.72 10.18
CA GLU A 90 13.99 4.90 11.02
C GLU A 90 14.94 3.70 10.93
N LEU A 91 14.41 2.47 10.96
CA LEU A 91 15.17 1.22 10.88
C LEU A 91 15.91 1.04 9.54
N ASN A 92 15.41 1.68 8.47
CA ASN A 92 15.98 1.64 7.12
C ASN A 92 16.68 2.96 6.73
N GLY A 93 16.81 3.92 7.65
CA GLY A 93 17.49 5.19 7.40
C GLY A 93 16.74 6.11 6.41
N ILE A 94 15.41 6.02 6.35
CA ILE A 94 14.58 6.80 5.44
C ILE A 94 14.31 8.18 6.05
N ASP A 95 14.58 9.23 5.26
CA ASP A 95 14.37 10.61 5.66
C ASP A 95 12.89 10.99 5.62
N LEU A 96 12.35 11.38 6.78
CA LEU A 96 10.94 11.78 6.93
C LEU A 96 10.60 13.15 6.31
N GLU A 97 11.57 13.97 5.98
CA GLU A 97 11.34 15.23 5.25
C GLU A 97 10.97 14.96 3.78
N GLN A 98 11.57 13.93 3.18
CA GLN A 98 11.28 13.49 1.81
C GLN A 98 10.16 12.46 1.75
N HIS A 99 10.06 11.58 2.75
CA HIS A 99 9.11 10.47 2.81
C HIS A 99 8.11 10.68 3.94
N LYS A 100 7.05 11.44 3.63
CA LYS A 100 6.08 11.94 4.61
C LYS A 100 5.12 10.87 5.09
N ILE A 101 4.78 10.93 6.37
CA ILE A 101 3.72 10.14 6.99
C ILE A 101 2.51 11.05 7.18
N VAL A 102 1.36 10.65 6.63
CA VAL A 102 0.13 11.45 6.61
C VAL A 102 -1.00 10.67 7.26
N ARG A 103 -1.54 11.20 8.36
CA ARG A 103 -2.74 10.63 8.97
C ARG A 103 -3.99 11.25 8.36
N ALA A 104 -4.70 10.47 7.55
CA ALA A 104 -5.94 10.91 6.90
C ALA A 104 -6.85 9.73 6.58
N ASP A 105 -8.15 10.01 6.45
CA ASP A 105 -9.06 9.16 5.69
C ASP A 105 -8.67 9.22 4.22
N VAL A 106 -8.61 8.05 3.54
CA VAL A 106 -8.10 7.98 2.16
C VAL A 106 -9.01 8.73 1.18
N PHE A 107 -10.33 8.68 1.33
CA PHE A 107 -11.23 9.44 0.46
C PHE A 107 -11.01 10.94 0.59
N GLN A 108 -10.88 11.43 1.82
CA GLN A 108 -10.60 12.85 2.07
C GLN A 108 -9.21 13.24 1.58
N TYR A 109 -8.21 12.37 1.77
CA TYR A 109 -6.86 12.61 1.26
C TYR A 109 -6.85 12.74 -0.27
N LEU A 110 -7.51 11.80 -0.99
CA LEU A 110 -7.59 11.81 -2.46
C LEU A 110 -8.21 13.12 -2.97
N GLN A 111 -9.30 13.58 -2.34
CA GLN A 111 -9.94 14.84 -2.70
C GLN A 111 -9.01 16.04 -2.47
N ASN A 112 -8.43 16.16 -1.27
CA ASN A 112 -7.55 17.27 -0.94
C ASN A 112 -6.30 17.30 -1.84
N ALA A 113 -5.69 16.15 -2.10
CA ALA A 113 -4.52 16.04 -2.95
C ALA A 113 -4.82 16.42 -4.42
N ALA A 114 -6.03 16.12 -4.91
CA ALA A 114 -6.49 16.53 -6.22
C ALA A 114 -6.69 18.06 -6.27
N ASP A 115 -7.31 18.66 -5.26
CA ASP A 115 -7.52 20.10 -5.16
C ASP A 115 -6.16 20.85 -5.06
N GLU A 116 -5.16 20.24 -4.44
CA GLU A 116 -3.78 20.75 -4.38
C GLU A 116 -2.98 20.52 -5.68
N GLY A 117 -3.53 19.79 -6.66
CA GLY A 117 -2.86 19.47 -7.91
C GLY A 117 -1.68 18.52 -7.78
N LYS A 118 -1.64 17.71 -6.70
CA LYS A 118 -0.57 16.73 -6.50
C LYS A 118 -0.56 15.67 -7.60
N LYS A 119 0.64 15.21 -7.97
CA LYS A 119 0.85 14.12 -8.92
C LYS A 119 1.91 13.16 -8.41
N PHE A 120 1.66 11.87 -8.64
CA PHE A 120 2.55 10.77 -8.29
C PHE A 120 2.78 9.89 -9.51
N ASP A 121 3.95 9.30 -9.59
CA ASP A 121 4.37 8.48 -10.72
C ASP A 121 4.11 6.99 -10.42
N LEU A 122 4.13 6.65 -9.14
CA LEU A 122 3.89 5.30 -8.65
C LEU A 122 2.94 5.34 -7.45
N ILE A 123 1.80 4.64 -7.55
CA ILE A 123 0.82 4.57 -6.47
C ILE A 123 0.59 3.10 -6.08
N VAL A 124 0.53 2.83 -4.79
CA VAL A 124 0.02 1.57 -4.23
C VAL A 124 -1.23 1.84 -3.42
N MET A 125 -2.26 1.05 -3.63
CA MET A 125 -3.52 1.11 -2.92
C MET A 125 -4.00 -0.30 -2.58
N ASP A 126 -3.94 -0.65 -1.28
CA ASP A 126 -4.29 -1.98 -0.76
C ASP A 126 -5.32 -1.85 0.38
N PRO A 127 -6.57 -1.49 0.04
CA PRO A 127 -7.62 -1.27 1.04
C PRO A 127 -8.05 -2.58 1.72
N PRO A 128 -8.48 -2.51 2.98
CA PRO A 128 -9.12 -3.65 3.64
C PRO A 128 -10.42 -4.01 2.92
N SER A 129 -10.81 -5.29 2.97
CA SER A 129 -12.08 -5.76 2.38
C SER A 129 -13.30 -5.04 2.94
N PHE A 130 -13.24 -4.69 4.23
CA PHE A 130 -14.29 -4.00 4.95
C PHE A 130 -13.69 -3.22 6.13
N SER A 131 -14.16 -2.01 6.37
CA SER A 131 -13.79 -1.22 7.54
C SER A 131 -15.00 -0.46 8.09
N ASN A 132 -15.28 -0.64 9.38
CA ASN A 132 -16.28 0.10 10.14
C ASN A 132 -15.66 0.99 11.22
N SER A 133 -14.46 1.49 10.98
CA SER A 133 -13.77 2.35 11.94
C SER A 133 -14.62 3.59 12.27
N LYS A 134 -14.91 3.81 13.56
CA LYS A 134 -15.58 5.04 14.05
C LYS A 134 -14.87 6.34 13.67
N LYS A 135 -13.68 6.26 13.12
CA LYS A 135 -12.86 7.40 12.68
C LYS A 135 -12.99 7.68 11.17
N MET A 136 -13.62 6.78 10.42
CA MET A 136 -13.97 7.00 9.02
C MET A 136 -15.27 7.81 8.93
N LEU A 137 -15.39 8.63 7.91
CA LEU A 137 -16.63 9.36 7.62
C LEU A 137 -17.76 8.41 7.21
N ASP A 138 -17.41 7.32 6.49
CA ASP A 138 -18.32 6.28 6.02
C ASP A 138 -17.71 4.89 6.24
N ILE A 139 -18.57 3.85 6.18
CA ILE A 139 -18.15 2.45 6.19
C ILE A 139 -17.52 2.14 4.81
N LEU A 140 -16.30 1.63 4.80
CA LEU A 140 -15.67 1.13 3.58
C LEU A 140 -16.14 -0.29 3.28
N ASP A 141 -16.70 -0.50 2.09
CA ASP A 141 -16.91 -1.80 1.45
C ASP A 141 -16.20 -1.79 0.11
N ILE A 142 -15.11 -2.56 0.00
CA ILE A 142 -14.26 -2.51 -1.19
C ILE A 142 -15.00 -2.93 -2.47
N GLN A 143 -15.99 -3.83 -2.39
CA GLN A 143 -16.77 -4.20 -3.57
C GLN A 143 -17.60 -3.02 -4.10
N CYS A 144 -18.10 -2.18 -3.21
CA CYS A 144 -18.91 -1.02 -3.58
C CYS A 144 -18.04 0.22 -3.91
N ASP A 145 -16.93 0.40 -3.19
CA ASP A 145 -16.20 1.66 -3.17
C ASP A 145 -14.95 1.67 -4.07
N HIS A 146 -14.51 0.49 -4.57
CA HIS A 146 -13.24 0.40 -5.32
C HIS A 146 -13.19 1.31 -6.54
N LYS A 147 -14.30 1.48 -7.26
CA LYS A 147 -14.33 2.38 -8.42
C LYS A 147 -14.00 3.81 -8.03
N LYS A 148 -14.64 4.33 -6.98
CA LYS A 148 -14.39 5.69 -6.46
C LYS A 148 -12.95 5.85 -5.98
N LEU A 149 -12.39 4.83 -5.32
CA LEU A 149 -11.00 4.82 -4.88
C LEU A 149 -10.02 4.81 -6.05
N ILE A 150 -10.25 3.96 -7.05
CA ILE A 150 -9.41 3.87 -8.25
C ILE A 150 -9.49 5.18 -9.04
N ASP A 151 -10.67 5.72 -9.31
CA ASP A 151 -10.82 6.99 -10.03
C ASP A 151 -10.10 8.15 -9.30
N GLY A 152 -10.22 8.20 -7.96
CA GLY A 152 -9.50 9.18 -7.14
C GLY A 152 -7.98 9.01 -7.22
N ALA A 153 -7.46 7.79 -7.12
CA ALA A 153 -6.04 7.52 -7.25
C ALA A 153 -5.52 7.85 -8.67
N MET A 154 -6.28 7.48 -9.70
CA MET A 154 -5.95 7.77 -11.09
C MET A 154 -5.95 9.28 -11.40
N SER A 155 -6.77 10.08 -10.70
CA SER A 155 -6.73 11.54 -10.82
C SER A 155 -5.41 12.15 -10.33
N LEU A 156 -4.71 11.45 -9.42
CA LEU A 156 -3.40 11.84 -8.89
C LEU A 156 -2.22 11.20 -9.65
N LEU A 157 -2.49 10.21 -10.50
CA LEU A 157 -1.45 9.51 -11.25
C LEU A 157 -0.93 10.38 -12.40
N ALA A 158 0.39 10.41 -12.59
CA ALA A 158 1.01 11.00 -13.76
C ALA A 158 0.65 10.22 -15.03
N SER A 159 0.80 10.82 -16.22
CA SER A 159 0.36 10.24 -17.50
C SER A 159 0.98 8.89 -17.83
N ASP A 160 2.21 8.67 -17.42
CA ASP A 160 3.01 7.45 -17.63
C ASP A 160 3.18 6.62 -16.36
N GLY A 161 2.51 7.03 -15.28
CA GLY A 161 2.56 6.40 -13.98
C GLY A 161 1.86 5.03 -13.92
N ILE A 162 2.01 4.37 -12.77
CA ILE A 162 1.40 3.06 -12.48
C ILE A 162 0.69 3.10 -11.12
N LEU A 163 -0.57 2.67 -11.10
CA LEU A 163 -1.29 2.30 -9.89
C LEU A 163 -1.27 0.78 -9.71
N TYR A 164 -0.74 0.30 -8.59
CA TYR A 164 -0.97 -1.05 -8.09
C TYR A 164 -2.18 -1.03 -7.17
N PHE A 165 -3.27 -1.65 -7.59
CA PHE A 165 -4.47 -1.85 -6.78
C PHE A 165 -4.55 -3.31 -6.36
N SER A 166 -4.73 -3.59 -5.06
CA SER A 166 -4.89 -4.95 -4.55
C SER A 166 -5.98 -5.01 -3.48
N ASN A 167 -6.53 -6.21 -3.26
CA ASN A 167 -7.39 -6.51 -2.11
C ASN A 167 -7.46 -8.02 -1.86
N ASN A 168 -7.87 -8.41 -0.66
CA ASN A 168 -7.97 -9.80 -0.23
C ASN A 168 -9.40 -10.35 -0.15
N LEU A 169 -10.42 -9.63 -0.66
CA LEU A 169 -11.79 -10.10 -0.74
C LEU A 169 -11.91 -11.19 -1.82
N ARG A 170 -12.17 -12.43 -1.41
CA ARG A 170 -12.21 -13.59 -2.34
C ARG A 170 -13.27 -13.49 -3.43
N SER A 171 -14.40 -12.85 -3.11
CA SER A 171 -15.52 -12.65 -4.03
C SER A 171 -15.41 -11.36 -4.84
N PHE A 172 -14.31 -10.63 -4.72
CA PHE A 172 -14.13 -9.34 -5.39
C PHE A 172 -14.19 -9.50 -6.91
N VAL A 173 -14.93 -8.60 -7.52
CA VAL A 173 -15.02 -8.45 -8.98
C VAL A 173 -14.72 -6.99 -9.30
N LEU A 174 -13.69 -6.77 -10.11
CA LEU A 174 -13.36 -5.43 -10.59
C LEU A 174 -14.48 -4.94 -11.52
N ASP A 175 -14.94 -3.70 -11.34
CA ASP A 175 -15.97 -3.09 -12.19
C ASP A 175 -15.47 -2.95 -13.63
N ASP A 176 -16.25 -3.42 -14.60
CA ASP A 176 -15.87 -3.43 -16.01
C ASP A 176 -15.57 -2.03 -16.56
N SER A 177 -16.21 -0.99 -16.01
CA SER A 177 -15.96 0.40 -16.40
C SER A 177 -14.53 0.88 -16.13
N ILE A 178 -13.82 0.23 -15.22
CA ILE A 178 -12.39 0.51 -14.96
C ILE A 178 -11.56 0.11 -16.20
N ALA A 179 -11.82 -1.07 -16.76
CA ALA A 179 -11.13 -1.54 -17.98
C ALA A 179 -11.58 -0.77 -19.24
N GLU A 180 -12.80 -0.21 -19.24
CA GLU A 180 -13.25 0.69 -20.30
C GLU A 180 -12.49 2.03 -20.28
N GLN A 181 -12.20 2.56 -19.09
CA GLN A 181 -11.59 3.87 -18.87
C GLN A 181 -10.06 3.82 -18.86
N TYR A 182 -9.47 2.80 -18.27
CA TYR A 182 -8.03 2.67 -18.03
C TYR A 182 -7.45 1.42 -18.68
N ALA A 183 -6.13 1.39 -18.86
CA ALA A 183 -5.38 0.20 -19.24
C ALA A 183 -5.17 -0.67 -17.99
N VAL A 184 -5.84 -1.80 -17.91
CA VAL A 184 -5.83 -2.71 -16.75
C VAL A 184 -5.14 -4.01 -17.09
N LYS A 185 -4.22 -4.44 -16.23
CA LYS A 185 -3.54 -5.74 -16.32
C LYS A 185 -3.65 -6.47 -15.00
N ASP A 186 -4.28 -7.64 -14.99
CA ASP A 186 -4.28 -8.54 -13.84
C ASP A 186 -2.88 -9.14 -13.62
N VAL A 187 -2.31 -8.88 -12.45
CA VAL A 187 -1.00 -9.38 -12.01
C VAL A 187 -1.09 -10.26 -10.77
N SER A 188 -2.29 -10.68 -10.39
CA SER A 188 -2.56 -11.46 -9.17
C SER A 188 -1.68 -12.70 -9.05
N LYS A 189 -1.50 -13.45 -10.16
CA LYS A 189 -0.67 -14.66 -10.15
C LYS A 189 0.81 -14.37 -9.88
N GLN A 190 1.33 -13.25 -10.40
CA GLN A 190 2.74 -12.87 -10.24
C GLN A 190 3.01 -12.17 -8.91
N SER A 191 1.98 -11.52 -8.34
CA SER A 191 2.08 -10.78 -7.08
C SER A 191 2.26 -11.70 -5.87
N VAL A 192 1.66 -12.90 -5.89
CA VAL A 192 1.76 -13.86 -4.79
C VAL A 192 3.05 -14.68 -4.92
N PRO A 193 3.91 -14.71 -3.87
CA PRO A 193 5.17 -15.47 -3.88
C PRO A 193 4.96 -16.98 -4.08
N ASP A 194 5.97 -17.66 -4.64
CA ASP A 194 5.86 -19.07 -5.03
C ASP A 194 5.74 -20.05 -3.85
N ASP A 195 6.22 -19.67 -2.69
CA ASP A 195 6.13 -20.44 -1.44
C ASP A 195 4.72 -20.40 -0.80
N PHE A 196 3.79 -19.60 -1.31
CA PHE A 196 2.39 -19.65 -0.91
C PHE A 196 1.63 -20.78 -1.59
N ARG A 197 1.04 -21.71 -0.79
CA ARG A 197 0.18 -22.80 -1.31
C ARG A 197 -1.07 -22.25 -1.99
N ASN A 198 -1.68 -21.19 -1.41
CA ASN A 198 -2.87 -20.55 -1.94
C ASN A 198 -2.47 -19.33 -2.77
N LYS A 199 -2.58 -19.43 -4.09
CA LYS A 199 -2.34 -18.33 -5.02
C LYS A 199 -3.51 -17.34 -5.14
N LYS A 200 -4.61 -17.60 -4.44
CA LYS A 200 -5.81 -16.72 -4.39
C LYS A 200 -5.94 -16.02 -3.04
N ILE A 201 -4.82 -15.68 -2.40
CA ILE A 201 -4.80 -15.01 -1.11
C ILE A 201 -5.18 -13.54 -1.23
N HIS A 202 -4.77 -12.91 -2.31
CA HIS A 202 -5.20 -11.57 -2.75
C HIS A 202 -5.31 -11.53 -4.28
N GLN A 203 -5.93 -10.46 -4.77
CA GLN A 203 -5.95 -10.07 -6.18
C GLN A 203 -5.18 -8.77 -6.34
N CYS A 204 -4.51 -8.56 -7.49
CA CYS A 204 -3.70 -7.38 -7.75
C CYS A 204 -3.74 -7.00 -9.23
N TRP A 205 -3.88 -5.70 -9.50
CA TRP A 205 -3.89 -5.14 -10.85
C TRP A 205 -2.88 -4.01 -10.99
N GLU A 206 -2.27 -3.93 -12.17
CA GLU A 206 -1.58 -2.74 -12.65
C GLU A 206 -2.57 -1.93 -13.48
N ILE A 207 -2.77 -0.67 -13.13
CA ILE A 207 -3.70 0.25 -13.79
C ILE A 207 -2.92 1.47 -14.26
N LYS A 208 -3.14 1.88 -15.53
CA LYS A 208 -2.49 3.03 -16.16
C LYS A 208 -3.52 3.86 -16.94
N HIS A 209 -3.16 5.09 -17.25
CA HIS A 209 -3.88 5.85 -18.27
C HIS A 209 -3.79 5.15 -19.64
N LYS A 210 -4.85 5.28 -20.48
CA LYS A 210 -4.85 4.81 -21.88
C LYS A 210 -4.09 5.77 -22.75
#